data_753f61262067567f0abecff10103ffb7
#
_entry.id   753f61262067567f0abecff10103ffb7
#
_cell.length_a   1.000
_cell.length_b   1.000
_cell.length_c   1.000
_cell.angle_alpha   90.00
_cell.angle_beta   90.00
_cell.angle_gamma   90.00
#
_symmetry.space_group_name_H-M   'P 1'
#
loop_
_entity.id
_entity.type
_entity.pdbx_description
1 polymer ?
#
loop_
_entity_poly.entity_id
_entity_poly.type
_entity_poly.pdbx_seq_one_letter_code
_entity_poly.pdbx_strand_id
1 'polypeptide(L)'
;MQSMARAKTPSAPKTNRRGSPEAVQKRVAARNLNDVLTGKKAGHPALDGRTEKRRQRLILELTSEELKPVDVLLKVQELLDIGETITSLRKVVPVKRMRTAPAGAAEALARMVDAYDLSEAAYRFLGLPESVLVEAGVMPGAAPKKRVPKKKSAR
;
A
#
# COMPACT_ATOMS: atom_id res chain seq x y z
N MET A 1 60.92 -3.83 -43.66
CA MET A 1 60.03 -2.78 -43.09
C MET A 1 58.75 -3.46 -42.59
N GLN A 2 58.70 -3.75 -41.27
CA GLN A 2 57.52 -4.42 -40.67
C GLN A 2 56.57 -3.35 -40.12
N SER A 3 55.35 -3.28 -40.71
CA SER A 3 54.27 -2.41 -40.25
C SER A 3 53.61 -3.03 -39.04
N MET A 4 53.82 -2.44 -37.86
CA MET A 4 53.13 -2.83 -36.63
C MET A 4 51.66 -2.36 -36.66
N ALA A 5 50.74 -3.28 -36.83
CA ALA A 5 49.32 -3.05 -36.71
C ALA A 5 48.95 -2.72 -35.25
N ARG A 6 48.49 -1.52 -35.01
CA ARG A 6 48.03 -1.02 -33.73
C ARG A 6 46.72 -1.69 -33.37
N ALA A 7 46.72 -2.59 -32.39
CA ALA A 7 45.52 -3.25 -31.87
C ALA A 7 44.54 -2.21 -31.31
N LYS A 8 43.31 -2.17 -31.85
CA LYS A 8 42.20 -1.39 -31.29
C LYS A 8 41.75 -2.05 -30.00
N THR A 9 41.96 -1.40 -28.86
CA THR A 9 41.35 -1.78 -27.57
C THR A 9 39.84 -1.68 -27.69
N PRO A 10 39.08 -2.71 -27.29
CA PRO A 10 37.62 -2.66 -27.26
C PRO A 10 37.17 -1.58 -26.28
N SER A 11 36.42 -0.58 -26.77
CA SER A 11 35.82 0.43 -25.91
C SER A 11 34.73 -0.25 -25.02
N ALA A 12 34.85 -0.08 -23.73
CA ALA A 12 33.85 -0.56 -22.75
C ALA A 12 32.44 -0.06 -23.13
N PRO A 13 31.39 -0.89 -22.94
CA PRO A 13 30.03 -0.50 -23.31
C PRO A 13 29.65 0.78 -22.56
N LYS A 14 29.19 1.79 -23.27
CA LYS A 14 28.71 3.05 -22.71
C LYS A 14 27.42 2.76 -21.95
N THR A 15 27.54 2.41 -20.66
CA THR A 15 26.37 2.26 -19.77
C THR A 15 25.63 3.59 -19.75
N ASN A 16 24.35 3.52 -20.11
CA ASN A 16 23.48 4.69 -20.16
C ASN A 16 23.21 5.17 -18.72
N ARG A 17 24.11 6.00 -18.18
CA ARG A 17 24.14 6.45 -16.78
C ARG A 17 22.84 7.14 -16.33
N ARG A 18 22.00 7.59 -17.27
CA ARG A 18 20.72 8.26 -16.95
C ARG A 18 19.63 7.32 -16.45
N GLY A 19 19.69 6.03 -16.78
CA GLY A 19 18.69 5.02 -16.41
C GLY A 19 19.15 4.06 -15.31
N SER A 20 20.37 4.21 -14.78
CA SER A 20 20.82 3.32 -13.70
C SER A 20 19.96 3.51 -12.44
N PRO A 21 19.68 2.43 -11.68
CA PRO A 21 18.89 2.50 -10.42
C PRO A 21 19.45 3.55 -9.46
N GLU A 22 20.76 3.65 -9.38
CA GLU A 22 21.48 4.62 -8.56
C GLU A 22 21.22 6.08 -8.99
N ALA A 23 21.22 6.36 -10.30
CA ALA A 23 20.92 7.68 -10.83
C ALA A 23 19.43 8.06 -10.63
N VAL A 24 18.53 7.08 -10.62
CA VAL A 24 17.12 7.27 -10.29
C VAL A 24 16.96 7.61 -8.81
N GLN A 25 17.59 6.86 -7.93
CA GLN A 25 17.56 7.11 -6.47
C GLN A 25 18.11 8.49 -6.13
N LYS A 26 19.23 8.91 -6.71
CA LYS A 26 19.81 10.25 -6.51
C LYS A 26 18.84 11.35 -6.90
N ARG A 27 18.14 11.20 -8.03
CA ARG A 27 17.14 12.18 -8.49
C ARG A 27 15.92 12.25 -7.59
N VAL A 28 15.44 11.09 -7.08
CA VAL A 28 14.32 11.03 -6.14
C VAL A 28 14.72 11.69 -4.83
N ALA A 29 15.88 11.39 -4.29
CA ALA A 29 16.38 12.00 -3.06
C ALA A 29 16.53 13.53 -3.18
N ALA A 30 17.05 14.01 -4.30
CA ALA A 30 17.20 15.45 -4.55
C ALA A 30 15.85 16.16 -4.67
N ARG A 31 14.85 15.54 -5.32
CA ARG A 31 13.49 16.10 -5.38
C ARG A 31 12.85 16.16 -3.99
N ASN A 32 12.93 15.08 -3.23
CA ASN A 32 12.38 15.02 -1.88
C ASN A 32 13.00 16.11 -0.98
N LEU A 33 14.31 16.30 -1.05
CA LEU A 33 15.00 17.35 -0.30
C LEU A 33 14.49 18.74 -0.72
N ASN A 34 14.39 19.01 -2.01
CA ASN A 34 13.87 20.28 -2.50
C ASN A 34 12.43 20.53 -2.06
N ASP A 35 11.56 19.51 -2.13
CA ASP A 35 10.16 19.63 -1.74
C ASP A 35 10.01 19.91 -0.24
N VAL A 36 10.83 19.28 0.60
CA VAL A 36 10.89 19.54 2.05
C VAL A 36 11.38 20.96 2.32
N LEU A 37 12.48 21.39 1.71
CA LEU A 37 13.08 22.69 1.95
C LEU A 37 12.25 23.86 1.38
N THR A 38 11.50 23.64 0.30
CA THR A 38 10.62 24.66 -0.28
C THR A 38 9.24 24.72 0.38
N GLY A 39 9.01 23.95 1.43
CA GLY A 39 7.72 23.94 2.15
C GLY A 39 6.56 23.41 1.31
N LYS A 40 6.83 22.83 0.15
CA LYS A 40 5.83 22.03 -0.54
C LYS A 40 5.52 20.88 0.39
N LYS A 41 4.27 20.83 0.92
CA LYS A 41 3.81 19.73 1.75
C LYS A 41 4.37 18.46 1.18
N ALA A 42 4.99 17.63 2.01
CA ALA A 42 5.40 16.28 1.65
C ALA A 42 4.15 15.52 1.20
N GLY A 43 3.71 15.81 -0.01
CA GLY A 43 2.88 14.92 -0.79
C GLY A 43 3.76 13.70 -1.01
N HIS A 44 3.15 12.54 -1.07
CA HIS A 44 3.80 11.28 -1.39
C HIS A 44 5.06 11.47 -2.23
N PRO A 45 6.19 10.77 -1.95
CA PRO A 45 7.38 10.85 -2.76
C PRO A 45 6.94 10.80 -4.23
N ALA A 46 7.39 11.78 -5.02
CA ALA A 46 6.92 11.94 -6.40
C ALA A 46 7.01 10.58 -7.11
N LEU A 47 5.86 9.93 -7.25
CA LEU A 47 5.77 8.64 -7.91
C LEU A 47 6.27 8.79 -9.33
N ASP A 48 6.96 7.77 -9.83
CA ASP A 48 7.29 7.73 -11.25
C ASP A 48 5.99 7.85 -12.07
N GLY A 49 6.02 8.55 -13.20
CA GLY A 49 4.81 8.82 -13.99
C GLY A 49 4.02 7.57 -14.40
N ARG A 50 4.70 6.42 -14.47
CA ARG A 50 4.05 5.11 -14.72
C ARG A 50 3.30 4.63 -13.48
N THR A 51 3.89 4.75 -12.31
CA THR A 51 3.30 4.39 -11.02
C THR A 51 2.11 5.30 -10.69
N GLU A 52 2.22 6.60 -10.98
CA GLU A 52 1.11 7.54 -10.79
C GLU A 52 -0.10 7.21 -11.69
N LYS A 53 0.12 6.88 -12.96
CA LYS A 53 -0.95 6.43 -13.85
C LYS A 53 -1.61 5.13 -13.35
N ARG A 54 -0.82 4.18 -12.85
CA ARG A 54 -1.33 2.94 -12.27
C ARG A 54 -2.16 3.21 -11.01
N ARG A 55 -1.67 4.07 -10.13
CA ARG A 55 -2.40 4.54 -8.94
C ARG A 55 -3.77 5.13 -9.29
N GLN A 56 -3.80 6.07 -10.25
CA GLN A 56 -5.04 6.71 -10.69
C GLN A 56 -6.03 5.71 -11.28
N ARG A 57 -5.54 4.75 -12.06
CA ARG A 57 -6.36 3.68 -12.63
C ARG A 57 -6.96 2.79 -11.54
N LEU A 58 -6.17 2.34 -10.56
CA LEU A 58 -6.65 1.52 -9.44
C LEU A 58 -7.72 2.25 -8.62
N ILE A 59 -7.53 3.53 -8.35
CA ILE A 59 -8.52 4.37 -7.65
C ILE A 59 -9.81 4.47 -8.47
N LEU A 60 -9.71 4.69 -9.77
CA LEU A 60 -10.87 4.77 -10.66
C LEU A 60 -11.64 3.44 -10.66
N GLU A 61 -10.95 2.32 -10.80
CA GLU A 61 -11.53 0.99 -10.77
C GLU A 61 -12.24 0.72 -9.44
N LEU A 62 -11.63 1.09 -8.30
CA LEU A 62 -12.24 0.95 -6.97
C LEU A 62 -13.50 1.83 -6.78
N THR A 63 -13.60 2.93 -7.52
CA THR A 63 -14.72 3.88 -7.39
C THR A 63 -15.86 3.58 -8.34
N SER A 64 -15.55 3.05 -9.54
CA SER A 64 -16.52 2.93 -10.65
C SER A 64 -17.21 1.57 -10.76
N GLU A 65 -16.66 0.51 -10.18
CA GLU A 65 -17.13 -0.85 -10.39
C GLU A 65 -17.65 -1.49 -9.09
N GLU A 66 -18.71 -2.28 -9.19
CA GLU A 66 -19.10 -3.23 -8.13
C GLU A 66 -18.09 -4.40 -8.10
N LEU A 67 -16.99 -4.17 -7.41
CA LEU A 67 -15.93 -5.16 -7.29
C LEU A 67 -16.27 -6.22 -6.24
N LYS A 68 -15.81 -7.44 -6.50
CA LYS A 68 -15.83 -8.49 -5.49
C LYS A 68 -14.89 -8.13 -4.32
N PRO A 69 -15.21 -8.51 -3.09
CA PRO A 69 -14.37 -8.19 -1.91
C PRO A 69 -12.90 -8.58 -2.05
N VAL A 70 -12.61 -9.67 -2.75
CA VAL A 70 -11.24 -10.13 -3.02
C VAL A 70 -10.50 -9.17 -3.94
N ASP A 71 -11.15 -8.70 -5.00
CA ASP A 71 -10.55 -7.75 -5.95
C ASP A 71 -10.29 -6.40 -5.27
N VAL A 72 -11.19 -5.98 -4.38
CA VAL A 72 -10.98 -4.79 -3.54
C VAL A 72 -9.75 -4.95 -2.68
N LEU A 73 -9.57 -6.10 -1.99
CA LEU A 73 -8.40 -6.36 -1.16
C LEU A 73 -7.09 -6.29 -1.95
N LEU A 74 -7.03 -6.95 -3.10
CA LEU A 74 -5.84 -6.98 -3.94
C LEU A 74 -5.47 -5.59 -4.47
N LYS A 75 -6.45 -4.82 -4.94
CA LYS A 75 -6.23 -3.45 -5.43
C LYS A 75 -5.82 -2.50 -4.31
N VAL A 76 -6.42 -2.65 -3.12
CA VAL A 76 -6.04 -1.88 -1.93
C VAL A 76 -4.63 -2.21 -1.49
N GLN A 77 -4.25 -3.50 -1.47
CA GLN A 77 -2.88 -3.90 -1.16
C GLN A 77 -1.89 -3.26 -2.13
N GLU A 78 -2.17 -3.31 -3.42
CA GLU A 78 -1.30 -2.68 -4.43
C GLU A 78 -1.17 -1.16 -4.22
N LEU A 79 -2.24 -0.47 -3.85
CA LEU A 79 -2.20 0.96 -3.53
C LEU A 79 -1.39 1.25 -2.28
N LEU A 80 -1.47 0.38 -1.25
CA LEU A 80 -0.63 0.48 -0.06
C LEU A 80 0.85 0.26 -0.38
N ASP A 81 1.18 -0.68 -1.27
CA ASP A 81 2.55 -0.94 -1.73
C ASP A 81 3.12 0.25 -2.53
N ILE A 82 2.28 0.97 -3.25
CA ILE A 82 2.64 2.22 -3.94
C ILE A 82 2.90 3.36 -2.93
N GLY A 83 2.47 3.22 -1.67
CA GLY A 83 2.66 4.21 -0.60
C GLY A 83 1.39 4.98 -0.23
N GLU A 84 0.22 4.57 -0.71
CA GLU A 84 -1.05 5.13 -0.26
C GLU A 84 -1.36 4.73 1.19
N THR A 85 -2.14 5.58 1.86
CA THR A 85 -2.61 5.29 3.22
C THR A 85 -4.09 4.93 3.20
N ILE A 86 -4.52 4.09 4.14
CA ILE A 86 -5.96 3.76 4.30
C ILE A 86 -6.81 5.01 4.48
N THR A 87 -6.29 6.01 5.20
CA THR A 87 -6.99 7.26 5.45
C THR A 87 -7.23 8.04 4.16
N SER A 88 -6.23 8.06 3.26
CA SER A 88 -6.34 8.65 1.93
C SER A 88 -7.36 7.88 1.09
N LEU A 89 -7.26 6.56 1.03
CA LEU A 89 -8.14 5.70 0.25
C LEU A 89 -9.61 5.80 0.69
N ARG A 90 -9.87 5.85 2.00
CA ARG A 90 -11.25 5.98 2.53
C ARG A 90 -11.91 7.33 2.23
N LYS A 91 -11.13 8.36 1.94
CA LYS A 91 -11.68 9.65 1.50
C LYS A 91 -12.19 9.61 0.07
N VAL A 92 -11.53 8.81 -0.77
CA VAL A 92 -11.84 8.69 -2.20
C VAL A 92 -12.85 7.56 -2.46
N VAL A 93 -12.67 6.43 -1.77
CA VAL A 93 -13.53 5.24 -1.89
C VAL A 93 -14.27 5.05 -0.57
N PRO A 94 -15.51 5.52 -0.44
CA PRO A 94 -16.28 5.37 0.79
C PRO A 94 -16.69 3.91 0.99
N VAL A 95 -16.09 3.25 1.96
CA VAL A 95 -16.46 1.88 2.36
C VAL A 95 -17.44 1.93 3.51
N LYS A 96 -18.59 1.28 3.34
CA LYS A 96 -19.61 1.16 4.38
C LYS A 96 -19.11 0.22 5.48
N ARG A 97 -18.97 0.75 6.70
CA ARG A 97 -18.63 -0.08 7.85
C ARG A 97 -19.79 -1.01 8.19
N MET A 98 -19.52 -2.30 8.27
CA MET A 98 -20.49 -3.29 8.70
C MET A 98 -20.50 -3.32 10.23
N ARG A 99 -21.68 -3.25 10.82
CA ARG A 99 -21.87 -3.42 12.27
C ARG A 99 -21.86 -4.88 12.69
N THR A 100 -22.35 -5.73 11.81
CA THR A 100 -22.45 -7.18 12.01
C THR A 100 -21.91 -7.88 10.76
N ALA A 101 -21.03 -8.83 10.93
CA ALA A 101 -20.52 -9.62 9.82
C ALA A 101 -21.48 -10.78 9.50
N PRO A 102 -21.54 -11.23 8.25
CA PRO A 102 -22.26 -12.46 7.88
C PRO A 102 -21.69 -13.66 8.61
N ALA A 103 -22.54 -14.68 8.84
CA ALA A 103 -22.09 -15.95 9.40
C ALA A 103 -21.00 -16.58 8.50
N GLY A 104 -19.93 -17.10 9.12
CA GLY A 104 -18.80 -17.69 8.39
C GLY A 104 -17.79 -16.69 7.84
N ALA A 105 -17.99 -15.38 8.04
CA ALA A 105 -17.05 -14.37 7.54
C ALA A 105 -15.65 -14.51 8.16
N ALA A 106 -15.54 -14.84 9.44
CA ALA A 106 -14.27 -15.03 10.11
C ALA A 106 -13.49 -16.22 9.53
N GLU A 107 -14.17 -17.35 9.32
CA GLU A 107 -13.55 -18.55 8.73
C GLU A 107 -13.12 -18.32 7.27
N ALA A 108 -13.96 -17.67 6.47
CA ALA A 108 -13.61 -17.33 5.10
C ALA A 108 -12.41 -16.36 5.04
N LEU A 109 -12.35 -15.41 5.96
CA LEU A 109 -11.26 -14.47 6.07
C LEU A 109 -9.96 -15.14 6.52
N ALA A 110 -10.01 -16.08 7.48
CA ALA A 110 -8.87 -16.87 7.92
C ALA A 110 -8.23 -17.63 6.74
N ARG A 111 -9.05 -18.28 5.92
CA ARG A 111 -8.57 -18.95 4.69
C ARG A 111 -7.93 -17.97 3.70
N MET A 112 -8.42 -16.73 3.63
CA MET A 112 -7.81 -15.69 2.80
C MET A 112 -6.44 -15.24 3.34
N VAL A 113 -6.31 -15.12 4.66
CA VAL A 113 -5.04 -14.79 5.33
C VAL A 113 -3.99 -15.87 5.06
N ASP A 114 -4.38 -17.14 5.11
CA ASP A 114 -3.49 -18.26 4.83
C ASP A 114 -3.09 -18.35 3.34
N ALA A 115 -3.98 -17.94 2.44
CA ALA A 115 -3.76 -18.04 1.00
C ALA A 115 -3.04 -16.83 0.39
N TYR A 116 -3.18 -15.66 0.98
CA TYR A 116 -2.66 -14.41 0.45
C TYR A 116 -1.88 -13.64 1.52
N ASP A 117 -0.67 -13.24 1.19
CA ASP A 117 0.19 -12.40 2.05
C ASP A 117 -0.23 -10.92 1.91
N LEU A 118 -1.40 -10.58 2.49
CA LEU A 118 -1.93 -9.23 2.48
C LEU A 118 -1.72 -8.56 3.84
N SER A 119 -1.51 -7.26 3.83
CA SER A 119 -1.32 -6.49 5.06
C SER A 119 -2.63 -6.39 5.88
N GLU A 120 -2.50 -6.32 7.19
CA GLU A 120 -3.61 -6.03 8.11
C GLU A 120 -4.41 -4.81 7.66
N ALA A 121 -3.72 -3.82 7.14
CA ALA A 121 -4.29 -2.58 6.64
C ALA A 121 -5.29 -2.81 5.50
N ALA A 122 -4.99 -3.71 4.56
CA ALA A 122 -5.90 -4.06 3.47
C ALA A 122 -7.20 -4.69 3.98
N TYR A 123 -7.09 -5.64 4.94
CA TYR A 123 -8.27 -6.25 5.54
C TYR A 123 -9.13 -5.26 6.33
N ARG A 124 -8.52 -4.32 7.03
CA ARG A 124 -9.24 -3.22 7.73
C ARG A 124 -10.01 -2.33 6.76
N PHE A 125 -9.57 -2.23 5.51
CA PHE A 125 -10.26 -1.43 4.50
C PHE A 125 -11.66 -1.96 4.18
N LEU A 126 -11.91 -3.27 4.25
CA LEU A 126 -13.22 -3.87 4.00
C LEU A 126 -14.34 -3.39 4.93
N GLY A 127 -13.99 -2.74 6.04
CA GLY A 127 -14.98 -2.22 6.98
C GLY A 127 -15.66 -3.29 7.83
N LEU A 128 -15.08 -4.48 7.93
CA LEU A 128 -15.55 -5.56 8.83
C LEU A 128 -15.36 -5.16 10.30
N PRO A 129 -16.17 -5.71 11.23
CA PRO A 129 -15.99 -5.52 12.66
C PRO A 129 -14.60 -6.03 13.11
N GLU A 130 -13.98 -5.34 14.07
CA GLU A 130 -12.68 -5.74 14.61
C GLU A 130 -12.69 -7.14 15.23
N SER A 131 -13.82 -7.55 15.83
CA SER A 131 -13.98 -8.90 16.38
C SER A 131 -13.73 -9.99 15.34
N VAL A 132 -14.21 -9.79 14.12
CA VAL A 132 -14.04 -10.74 13.01
C VAL A 132 -12.60 -10.76 12.50
N LEU A 133 -11.95 -9.61 12.48
CA LEU A 133 -10.53 -9.52 12.07
C LEU A 133 -9.61 -10.20 13.10
N VAL A 134 -9.94 -10.11 14.39
CA VAL A 134 -9.22 -10.79 15.46
C VAL A 134 -9.47 -12.30 15.39
N GLU A 135 -10.72 -12.72 15.21
CA GLU A 135 -11.11 -14.13 15.10
C GLU A 135 -10.47 -14.81 13.90
N ALA A 136 -10.35 -14.09 12.78
CA ALA A 136 -9.67 -14.55 11.56
C ALA A 136 -8.13 -14.53 11.64
N GLY A 137 -7.55 -14.06 12.75
CA GLY A 137 -6.09 -13.99 12.92
C GLY A 137 -5.40 -12.85 12.15
N VAL A 138 -6.15 -11.92 11.56
CA VAL A 138 -5.60 -10.74 10.88
C VAL A 138 -4.93 -9.79 11.86
N MET A 139 -5.48 -9.67 13.06
CA MET A 139 -5.01 -8.76 14.10
C MET A 139 -4.66 -9.54 15.37
N PRO A 140 -3.59 -9.17 16.10
CA PRO A 140 -3.36 -9.71 17.42
C PRO A 140 -4.56 -9.37 18.31
N GLY A 141 -5.11 -10.37 18.99
CA GLY A 141 -6.28 -10.20 19.86
C GLY A 141 -6.02 -9.10 20.89
N ALA A 142 -6.73 -8.00 20.80
CA ALA A 142 -6.77 -7.04 21.88
C ALA A 142 -7.37 -7.75 23.09
N ALA A 143 -6.60 -7.89 24.18
CA ALA A 143 -7.09 -8.41 25.43
C ALA A 143 -8.42 -7.71 25.78
N PRO A 144 -9.49 -8.44 26.15
CA PRO A 144 -10.78 -7.84 26.38
C PRO A 144 -10.64 -6.75 27.44
N LYS A 145 -10.86 -5.51 27.09
CA LYS A 145 -10.94 -4.41 28.05
C LYS A 145 -12.05 -4.76 29.02
N LYS A 146 -11.69 -5.24 30.22
CA LYS A 146 -12.63 -5.48 31.33
C LYS A 146 -13.45 -4.20 31.50
N ARG A 147 -14.71 -4.24 31.10
CA ARG A 147 -15.66 -3.18 31.42
C ARG A 147 -15.75 -3.09 32.91
N VAL A 148 -15.09 -2.10 33.48
CA VAL A 148 -15.27 -1.75 34.89
C VAL A 148 -16.76 -1.39 35.08
N PRO A 149 -17.54 -2.12 35.89
CA PRO A 149 -18.93 -1.78 36.11
C PRO A 149 -18.98 -0.39 36.76
N LYS A 150 -19.61 0.56 36.10
CA LYS A 150 -19.91 1.86 36.68
C LYS A 150 -20.76 1.63 37.93
N LYS A 151 -20.18 1.79 39.12
CA LYS A 151 -20.91 1.85 40.36
C LYS A 151 -21.98 2.94 40.23
N LYS A 152 -23.27 2.49 40.20
CA LYS A 152 -24.38 3.43 40.39
C LYS A 152 -24.25 3.95 41.81
N SER A 153 -23.93 5.22 41.98
CA SER A 153 -24.08 5.89 43.29
C SER A 153 -25.60 5.98 43.56
N ALA A 154 -26.04 5.22 44.50
CA ALA A 154 -27.37 5.39 45.07
C ALA A 154 -27.33 6.66 45.92
N ARG A 155 -28.32 7.49 45.69
CA ARG A 155 -28.67 8.65 46.52
C ARG A 155 -29.98 8.30 47.21
#